data_919bd01fbf142bb1bac6d9e7e39696de
#
_entry.id   919bd01fbf142bb1bac6d9e7e39696de
#
_cell.length_a   1.000
_cell.length_b   1.000
_cell.length_c   1.000
_cell.angle_alpha   90.00
_cell.angle_beta   90.00
_cell.angle_gamma   90.00
#
_symmetry.space_group_name_H-M   'P 1'
#
loop_
_entity.id
_entity.type
_entity.pdbx_description
1 polymer ?
#
loop_
_entity_poly.entity_id
_entity_poly.type
_entity_poly.pdbx_seq_one_letter_code
_entity_poly.pdbx_strand_id
1 'polypeptide(L)'
;MRISLALLFAVVLQLSAEEGYAQRTRVAISMNNVSVEQVLNKIEETSDYVFLYNDKTIQKNRIVSVRNNSGKILDILDEVFKGTNITYTVVDKQIILSTNKLNVTEQDPTIQVKGTVKDTKGEPLIGVNVKVKGTTTGAITDFHGNFQIQAKKGAVLEISYIGYASQEVKVTDNKSLSIVMTEDAKVLNEVVVTALGIKRETKSLTYKVQQIGGDEVAKAKDMNVMSSLAGRVAGVNINASSSGIGGGARVVMRGTKSISGNNNALYVVDGVPLANISGEQPDDQYTGAGQSGDGLANFNADDIESISVLSGSAAAALYGSAAANGVVLITTKKGAVDKTRLTYSNNSTFYSPFRLPEFQNTYGSETGEWYSWASKLSSPTDYEVKDFFQTGYNVANTVSLTTGTQKNQTYVSVGAVNARGIIQNNDLDRYNFSVRNTTSMLNDKLTMDLSFMYSNVKEQNMLSQGEFA
;
A
#
# COMPACT_ATOMS: atom_id res chain seq x y z
N MET A 1 -22.33 -18.24 -34.89
CA MET A 1 -21.86 -16.98 -34.30
C MET A 1 -22.97 -15.92 -34.04
N ARG A 2 -23.97 -15.74 -34.90
CA ARG A 2 -25.04 -14.73 -34.65
C ARG A 2 -26.06 -15.16 -33.60
N ILE A 3 -26.32 -16.44 -33.40
CA ILE A 3 -27.29 -16.97 -32.42
C ILE A 3 -26.67 -16.98 -31.00
N SER A 4 -25.38 -17.21 -30.85
CA SER A 4 -24.68 -17.17 -29.55
C SER A 4 -24.58 -15.75 -29.02
N LEU A 5 -24.44 -14.76 -29.89
CA LEU A 5 -24.36 -13.35 -29.49
C LEU A 5 -25.76 -12.84 -29.04
N ALA A 6 -26.82 -13.29 -29.70
CA ALA A 6 -28.21 -12.96 -29.34
C ALA A 6 -28.62 -13.59 -28.00
N LEU A 7 -28.15 -14.83 -27.71
CA LEU A 7 -28.36 -15.49 -26.42
C LEU A 7 -27.57 -14.81 -25.29
N LEU A 8 -26.35 -14.34 -25.57
CA LEU A 8 -25.57 -13.56 -24.60
C LEU A 8 -26.23 -12.21 -24.29
N PHE A 9 -26.82 -11.55 -25.31
CA PHE A 9 -27.54 -10.29 -25.13
C PHE A 9 -28.88 -10.48 -24.39
N ALA A 10 -29.55 -11.60 -24.58
CA ALA A 10 -30.77 -11.96 -23.84
C ALA A 10 -30.50 -12.26 -22.36
N VAL A 11 -29.34 -12.85 -22.01
CA VAL A 11 -28.93 -13.10 -20.63
C VAL A 11 -28.56 -11.78 -19.94
N VAL A 12 -27.95 -10.84 -20.66
CA VAL A 12 -27.57 -9.51 -20.10
C VAL A 12 -28.82 -8.63 -19.88
N LEU A 13 -29.88 -8.79 -20.69
CA LEU A 13 -31.14 -8.07 -20.51
C LEU A 13 -32.02 -8.61 -19.38
N GLN A 14 -31.76 -9.83 -18.88
CA GLN A 14 -32.48 -10.37 -17.72
C GLN A 14 -31.86 -9.93 -16.36
N LEU A 15 -30.74 -9.25 -16.39
CA LEU A 15 -30.08 -8.69 -15.17
C LEU A 15 -30.54 -7.27 -14.83
N SER A 16 -31.61 -6.78 -15.48
CA SER A 16 -32.13 -5.43 -15.20
C SER A 16 -33.47 -5.54 -14.46
N ALA A 17 -33.44 -5.03 -13.22
CA ALA A 17 -34.58 -4.82 -12.33
C ALA A 17 -35.12 -6.07 -11.60
N GLU A 18 -34.35 -6.64 -10.68
CA GLU A 18 -34.98 -7.16 -9.49
C GLU A 18 -35.53 -5.99 -8.67
N GLU A 19 -36.87 -5.86 -8.64
CA GLU A 19 -37.51 -5.00 -7.64
C GLU A 19 -37.01 -5.43 -6.27
N GLY A 20 -36.43 -4.47 -5.51
CA GLY A 20 -35.81 -4.76 -4.22
C GLY A 20 -36.78 -5.55 -3.31
N TYR A 21 -36.25 -6.48 -2.54
CA TYR A 21 -37.01 -7.36 -1.62
C TYR A 21 -38.01 -6.55 -0.76
N ALA A 22 -37.70 -5.31 -0.40
CA ALA A 22 -38.55 -4.38 0.33
C ALA A 22 -39.85 -4.00 -0.37
N GLN A 23 -39.89 -4.06 -1.69
CA GLN A 23 -41.11 -3.75 -2.45
C GLN A 23 -42.11 -4.94 -2.51
N ARG A 24 -41.61 -6.15 -2.24
CA ARG A 24 -42.43 -7.39 -2.26
C ARG A 24 -42.88 -7.82 -0.88
N THR A 25 -42.20 -7.46 0.16
CA THR A 25 -42.53 -7.86 1.54
C THR A 25 -43.73 -7.08 2.03
N ARG A 26 -44.82 -7.79 2.34
CA ARG A 26 -46.03 -7.21 2.91
C ARG A 26 -46.13 -7.57 4.39
N VAL A 27 -46.41 -6.58 5.20
CA VAL A 27 -46.60 -6.72 6.63
C VAL A 27 -47.96 -6.11 7.02
N ALA A 28 -48.74 -6.87 7.78
CA ALA A 28 -50.00 -6.36 8.30
C ALA A 28 -49.76 -5.74 9.68
N ILE A 29 -49.83 -4.42 9.78
CA ILE A 29 -49.66 -3.69 11.03
C ILE A 29 -50.84 -2.76 11.20
N SER A 30 -51.56 -2.93 12.33
CA SER A 30 -52.59 -2.01 12.79
C SER A 30 -52.31 -1.63 14.26
N MET A 31 -51.76 -0.47 14.47
CA MET A 31 -51.37 0.04 15.79
C MET A 31 -51.86 1.48 15.96
N ASN A 32 -52.56 1.75 17.04
CA ASN A 32 -53.13 3.06 17.33
C ASN A 32 -52.42 3.65 18.57
N ASN A 33 -52.05 4.92 18.47
CA ASN A 33 -51.49 5.69 19.59
C ASN A 33 -50.23 5.06 20.21
N VAL A 34 -49.29 4.63 19.38
CA VAL A 34 -48.05 3.98 19.78
C VAL A 34 -46.83 4.82 19.39
N SER A 35 -45.68 4.60 20.03
CA SER A 35 -44.46 5.31 19.65
C SER A 35 -43.90 4.80 18.32
N VAL A 36 -43.15 5.68 17.63
CA VAL A 36 -42.43 5.30 16.37
C VAL A 36 -41.54 4.07 16.64
N GLU A 37 -40.85 4.03 17.79
CA GLU A 37 -39.99 2.89 18.16
C GLU A 37 -40.78 1.59 18.23
N GLN A 38 -41.98 1.60 18.78
CA GLN A 38 -42.84 0.41 18.84
C GLN A 38 -43.28 -0.06 17.46
N VAL A 39 -43.49 0.85 16.50
CA VAL A 39 -43.82 0.50 15.11
C VAL A 39 -42.60 -0.12 14.42
N LEU A 40 -41.41 0.48 14.58
CA LEU A 40 -40.19 -0.04 13.99
C LEU A 40 -39.86 -1.45 14.53
N ASN A 41 -39.91 -1.63 15.83
CA ASN A 41 -39.68 -2.95 16.46
C ASN A 41 -40.72 -3.99 15.96
N LYS A 42 -41.98 -3.58 15.75
CA LYS A 42 -43.01 -4.48 15.23
C LYS A 42 -42.73 -4.91 13.79
N ILE A 43 -42.17 -4.02 12.96
CA ILE A 43 -41.72 -4.36 11.61
C ILE A 43 -40.54 -5.33 11.65
N GLU A 44 -39.56 -5.13 12.53
CA GLU A 44 -38.43 -6.04 12.73
C GLU A 44 -38.86 -7.42 13.20
N GLU A 45 -39.82 -7.50 14.13
CA GLU A 45 -40.38 -8.79 14.60
C GLU A 45 -41.14 -9.57 13.53
N THR A 46 -41.77 -8.87 12.58
CA THR A 46 -42.67 -9.46 11.59
C THR A 46 -42.05 -9.58 10.20
N SER A 47 -40.80 -9.13 10.04
CA SER A 47 -40.05 -9.20 8.79
C SER A 47 -38.55 -9.47 9.04
N ASP A 48 -37.80 -9.74 7.99
CA ASP A 48 -36.32 -9.92 8.04
C ASP A 48 -35.57 -8.59 8.00
N TYR A 49 -36.24 -7.44 8.15
CA TYR A 49 -35.60 -6.14 8.09
C TYR A 49 -35.09 -5.68 9.46
N VAL A 50 -33.96 -4.96 9.43
CA VAL A 50 -33.34 -4.32 10.58
C VAL A 50 -33.21 -2.83 10.31
N PHE A 51 -33.60 -1.99 11.29
CA PHE A 51 -33.50 -0.55 11.17
C PHE A 51 -32.17 -0.04 11.74
N LEU A 52 -31.47 0.76 10.94
CA LEU A 52 -30.27 1.48 11.36
C LEU A 52 -30.55 2.98 11.47
N TYR A 53 -30.47 3.54 12.65
CA TYR A 53 -30.69 4.94 12.88
C TYR A 53 -29.90 5.46 14.09
N ASN A 54 -29.72 6.78 14.13
CA ASN A 54 -29.15 7.45 15.28
C ASN A 54 -30.28 7.93 16.21
N ASP A 55 -30.24 7.56 17.46
CA ASP A 55 -31.26 7.90 18.49
C ASP A 55 -31.55 9.41 18.61
N LYS A 56 -30.57 10.27 18.32
CA LYS A 56 -30.72 11.71 18.31
C LYS A 56 -31.44 12.27 17.08
N THR A 57 -31.50 11.47 16.03
CA THR A 57 -32.00 11.88 14.71
C THR A 57 -33.49 11.59 14.56
N ILE A 58 -33.99 10.54 15.20
CA ILE A 58 -35.36 10.08 15.09
C ILE A 58 -36.07 10.38 16.43
N GLN A 59 -37.21 11.06 16.33
CA GLN A 59 -38.09 11.27 17.47
C GLN A 59 -38.84 9.97 17.82
N LYS A 60 -38.12 8.99 18.37
CA LYS A 60 -38.62 7.63 18.59
C LYS A 60 -39.84 7.57 19.53
N ASN A 61 -40.00 8.56 20.42
CA ASN A 61 -41.11 8.66 21.34
C ASN A 61 -42.35 9.37 20.71
N ARG A 62 -42.28 9.83 19.48
CA ARG A 62 -43.42 10.45 18.79
C ARG A 62 -44.53 9.43 18.62
N ILE A 63 -45.76 9.83 19.01
CA ILE A 63 -46.93 8.97 18.92
C ILE A 63 -47.50 9.02 17.51
N VAL A 64 -47.73 7.85 16.95
CA VAL A 64 -48.28 7.64 15.62
C VAL A 64 -49.38 6.56 15.65
N SER A 65 -50.24 6.61 14.66
CA SER A 65 -51.23 5.54 14.44
C SER A 65 -51.09 5.06 13.02
N VAL A 66 -50.88 3.76 12.86
CA VAL A 66 -50.71 3.09 11.56
C VAL A 66 -51.87 2.11 11.37
N ARG A 67 -52.59 2.22 10.25
CA ARG A 67 -53.72 1.35 9.91
C ARG A 67 -53.50 0.72 8.54
N ASN A 68 -52.48 -0.12 8.43
CA ASN A 68 -52.20 -0.79 7.18
C ASN A 68 -52.38 -2.32 7.32
N ASN A 69 -53.48 -2.85 6.77
CA ASN A 69 -53.84 -4.25 6.95
C ASN A 69 -53.11 -5.21 5.98
N SER A 70 -52.42 -4.73 4.97
CA SER A 70 -51.62 -5.56 4.02
C SER A 70 -50.70 -4.74 3.12
N GLY A 71 -50.10 -3.66 3.64
CA GLY A 71 -49.26 -2.77 2.85
C GLY A 71 -47.82 -3.24 2.72
N LYS A 72 -47.12 -2.67 1.77
CA LYS A 72 -45.69 -2.79 1.65
C LYS A 72 -45.02 -2.06 2.85
N ILE A 73 -43.90 -2.53 3.31
CA ILE A 73 -43.14 -1.90 4.42
C ILE A 73 -42.85 -0.42 4.11
N LEU A 74 -42.56 -0.09 2.86
CA LEU A 74 -42.27 1.28 2.44
C LEU A 74 -43.46 2.20 2.64
N ASP A 75 -44.68 1.73 2.32
CA ASP A 75 -45.93 2.50 2.49
C ASP A 75 -46.20 2.78 4.00
N ILE A 76 -45.84 1.84 4.86
CA ILE A 76 -45.96 2.01 6.30
C ILE A 76 -44.97 3.07 6.80
N LEU A 77 -43.72 3.05 6.30
CA LEU A 77 -42.69 4.03 6.66
C LEU A 77 -43.06 5.43 6.14
N ASP A 78 -43.64 5.53 4.97
CA ASP A 78 -44.15 6.80 4.45
C ASP A 78 -45.26 7.38 5.32
N GLU A 79 -46.16 6.53 5.84
CA GLU A 79 -47.21 6.96 6.77
C GLU A 79 -46.62 7.37 8.13
N VAL A 80 -45.66 6.58 8.67
CA VAL A 80 -45.00 6.85 9.98
C VAL A 80 -44.22 8.14 9.94
N PHE A 81 -43.49 8.42 8.85
CA PHE A 81 -42.60 9.58 8.74
C PHE A 81 -43.21 10.75 7.97
N LYS A 82 -44.51 10.68 7.61
CA LYS A 82 -45.23 11.77 6.95
C LYS A 82 -45.14 13.06 7.76
N GLY A 83 -44.74 14.15 7.13
CA GLY A 83 -44.59 15.47 7.76
C GLY A 83 -43.33 15.63 8.62
N THR A 84 -42.37 14.71 8.53
CA THR A 84 -41.05 14.82 9.11
C THR A 84 -39.99 15.00 8.02
N ASN A 85 -38.79 15.40 8.42
CA ASN A 85 -37.63 15.49 7.53
C ASN A 85 -36.80 14.19 7.52
N ILE A 86 -37.38 13.07 7.93
CA ILE A 86 -36.72 11.75 7.93
C ILE A 86 -36.93 11.11 6.56
N THR A 87 -35.83 10.66 5.97
CA THR A 87 -35.79 9.86 4.76
C THR A 87 -35.23 8.48 5.07
N TYR A 88 -35.58 7.48 4.29
CA TYR A 88 -35.06 6.13 4.43
C TYR A 88 -34.46 5.60 3.13
N THR A 89 -33.43 4.78 3.28
CA THR A 89 -32.79 4.06 2.16
C THR A 89 -32.71 2.58 2.52
N VAL A 90 -33.10 1.73 1.58
CA VAL A 90 -33.08 0.28 1.77
C VAL A 90 -31.85 -0.28 1.05
N VAL A 91 -31.02 -0.99 1.80
CA VAL A 91 -29.85 -1.70 1.29
C VAL A 91 -29.95 -3.15 1.79
N ASP A 92 -30.21 -4.09 0.89
CA ASP A 92 -30.49 -5.49 1.20
C ASP A 92 -31.63 -5.64 2.22
N LYS A 93 -31.33 -6.17 3.40
CA LYS A 93 -32.26 -6.33 4.52
C LYS A 93 -32.14 -5.24 5.59
N GLN A 94 -31.47 -4.13 5.29
CA GLN A 94 -31.28 -3.02 6.21
C GLN A 94 -32.01 -1.78 5.72
N ILE A 95 -32.74 -1.11 6.60
CA ILE A 95 -33.42 0.16 6.36
C ILE A 95 -32.72 1.25 7.17
N ILE A 96 -32.02 2.13 6.45
CA ILE A 96 -31.26 3.22 7.07
C ILE A 96 -32.16 4.47 7.12
N LEU A 97 -32.41 4.98 8.33
CA LEU A 97 -33.17 6.20 8.53
C LEU A 97 -32.22 7.38 8.75
N SER A 98 -32.40 8.45 7.97
CA SER A 98 -31.57 9.67 8.06
C SER A 98 -32.43 10.93 7.99
N THR A 99 -31.94 12.03 8.57
CA THR A 99 -32.57 13.35 8.35
C THR A 99 -32.03 13.95 7.08
N ASN A 100 -32.90 14.23 6.13
CA ASN A 100 -32.56 15.10 5.03
C ASN A 100 -32.61 16.54 5.56
N LYS A 101 -31.46 17.16 5.81
CA LYS A 101 -31.39 18.61 5.85
C LYS A 101 -31.66 19.06 4.43
N LEU A 102 -32.89 19.45 4.16
CA LEU A 102 -33.22 20.29 3.04
C LEU A 102 -32.47 21.61 3.23
N ASN A 103 -31.17 21.63 2.89
CA ASN A 103 -30.56 22.84 2.44
C ASN A 103 -31.29 23.17 1.14
N VAL A 104 -32.34 23.96 1.22
CA VAL A 104 -32.77 24.81 0.13
C VAL A 104 -31.65 25.85 -0.03
N THR A 105 -30.54 25.40 -0.59
CA THR A 105 -29.62 26.28 -1.28
C THR A 105 -30.34 26.57 -2.59
N GLU A 106 -30.68 27.84 -2.81
CA GLU A 106 -31.00 28.33 -4.13
C GLU A 106 -30.07 27.62 -5.10
N GLN A 107 -30.59 26.84 -6.03
CA GLN A 107 -29.82 26.25 -7.10
C GLN A 107 -29.33 27.40 -7.96
N ASP A 108 -28.10 27.86 -7.71
CA ASP A 108 -27.41 28.68 -8.71
C ASP A 108 -27.52 27.93 -10.03
N PRO A 109 -27.99 28.57 -11.09
CA PRO A 109 -28.24 27.93 -12.37
C PRO A 109 -26.93 27.29 -12.87
N THR A 110 -26.93 25.96 -12.97
CA THR A 110 -25.86 25.23 -13.62
C THR A 110 -25.91 25.54 -15.11
N ILE A 111 -24.79 25.93 -15.67
CA ILE A 111 -24.62 26.17 -17.10
C ILE A 111 -23.95 24.96 -17.76
N GLN A 112 -24.32 24.69 -18.99
CA GLN A 112 -23.66 23.69 -19.81
C GLN A 112 -22.40 24.28 -20.40
N VAL A 113 -21.25 23.80 -19.94
CA VAL A 113 -19.92 24.20 -20.43
C VAL A 113 -19.48 23.22 -21.50
N LYS A 114 -19.13 23.75 -22.67
CA LYS A 114 -18.55 23.01 -23.78
C LYS A 114 -17.11 23.46 -23.98
N GLY A 115 -16.24 22.58 -24.43
CA GLY A 115 -14.86 22.95 -24.74
C GLY A 115 -14.15 21.90 -25.56
N THR A 116 -12.96 22.28 -26.02
CA THR A 116 -12.03 21.40 -26.73
C THR A 116 -10.70 21.38 -26.01
N VAL A 117 -10.10 20.21 -25.91
CA VAL A 117 -8.75 20.01 -25.33
C VAL A 117 -7.81 19.56 -26.44
N LYS A 118 -6.68 20.27 -26.57
CA LYS A 118 -5.64 20.03 -27.58
C LYS A 118 -4.27 19.99 -26.92
N ASP A 119 -3.30 19.43 -27.60
CA ASP A 119 -1.88 19.55 -27.23
C ASP A 119 -1.26 20.86 -27.73
N THR A 120 0.02 21.07 -27.46
CA THR A 120 0.80 22.24 -27.92
C THR A 120 1.01 22.28 -29.43
N LYS A 121 0.80 21.16 -30.13
CA LYS A 121 0.89 21.03 -31.59
C LYS A 121 -0.48 21.28 -32.28
N GLY A 122 -1.55 21.42 -31.49
CA GLY A 122 -2.91 21.61 -31.96
C GLY A 122 -3.66 20.32 -32.22
N GLU A 123 -3.11 19.16 -31.89
CA GLU A 123 -3.79 17.86 -32.03
C GLU A 123 -4.83 17.66 -30.91
N PRO A 124 -6.03 17.12 -31.23
CA PRO A 124 -7.07 16.91 -30.24
C PRO A 124 -6.67 15.77 -29.27
N LEU A 125 -6.84 15.98 -27.97
CA LEU A 125 -6.57 14.98 -26.95
C LEU A 125 -7.84 14.22 -26.60
N ILE A 126 -7.82 12.92 -26.85
CA ILE A 126 -8.94 11.97 -26.63
C ILE A 126 -8.82 11.37 -25.23
N GLY A 127 -9.93 11.29 -24.49
CA GLY A 127 -9.93 10.61 -23.18
C GLY A 127 -9.42 11.47 -22.02
N VAL A 128 -9.30 12.79 -22.20
CA VAL A 128 -8.94 13.73 -21.13
C VAL A 128 -10.06 13.78 -20.10
N ASN A 129 -9.71 13.66 -18.83
CA ASN A 129 -10.65 13.78 -17.74
C ASN A 129 -10.85 15.26 -17.37
N VAL A 130 -12.10 15.73 -17.43
CA VAL A 130 -12.52 17.09 -17.06
C VAL A 130 -13.48 16.97 -15.89
N LYS A 131 -13.09 17.43 -14.70
CA LYS A 131 -13.86 17.32 -13.46
C LYS A 131 -14.13 18.69 -12.85
N VAL A 132 -15.31 18.90 -12.27
CA VAL A 132 -15.59 20.08 -11.46
C VAL A 132 -14.94 19.90 -10.08
N LYS A 133 -13.98 20.77 -9.75
CA LYS A 133 -13.20 20.70 -8.50
C LYS A 133 -14.11 20.67 -7.27
N GLY A 134 -13.87 19.70 -6.37
CA GLY A 134 -14.67 19.55 -5.16
C GLY A 134 -16.01 18.82 -5.35
N THR A 135 -16.31 18.28 -6.54
CA THR A 135 -17.52 17.51 -6.81
C THR A 135 -17.22 16.16 -7.46
N THR A 136 -18.25 15.33 -7.64
CA THR A 136 -18.17 14.08 -8.38
C THR A 136 -18.51 14.25 -9.87
N THR A 137 -18.91 15.46 -10.31
CA THR A 137 -19.31 15.74 -11.69
C THR A 137 -18.09 15.80 -12.60
N GLY A 138 -18.03 14.95 -13.63
CA GLY A 138 -16.94 14.86 -14.58
C GLY A 138 -17.41 14.51 -15.98
N ALA A 139 -16.56 14.76 -16.98
CA ALA A 139 -16.75 14.40 -18.38
C ALA A 139 -15.40 13.96 -18.97
N ILE A 140 -15.45 13.20 -20.07
CA ILE A 140 -14.27 12.73 -20.80
C ILE A 140 -14.34 13.30 -22.22
N THR A 141 -13.19 13.71 -22.80
CA THR A 141 -13.15 14.22 -24.18
C THR A 141 -13.37 13.12 -25.20
N ASP A 142 -14.11 13.49 -26.28
CA ASP A 142 -14.39 12.63 -27.43
C ASP A 142 -13.20 12.52 -28.43
N PHE A 143 -13.40 11.86 -29.56
CA PHE A 143 -12.39 11.67 -30.61
C PHE A 143 -11.90 12.96 -31.26
N HIS A 144 -12.60 14.08 -31.07
CA HIS A 144 -12.23 15.40 -31.55
C HIS A 144 -11.71 16.30 -30.42
N GLY A 145 -11.48 15.73 -29.24
CA GLY A 145 -11.05 16.46 -28.05
C GLY A 145 -12.15 17.31 -27.41
N ASN A 146 -13.43 17.15 -27.80
CA ASN A 146 -14.52 17.94 -27.26
C ASN A 146 -15.04 17.31 -25.94
N PHE A 147 -15.44 18.17 -25.02
CA PHE A 147 -16.13 17.77 -23.80
C PHE A 147 -17.38 18.65 -23.57
N GLN A 148 -18.29 18.14 -22.78
CA GLN A 148 -19.49 18.82 -22.32
C GLN A 148 -19.76 18.45 -20.87
N ILE A 149 -19.83 19.45 -19.98
CA ILE A 149 -20.00 19.26 -18.56
C ILE A 149 -20.96 20.29 -17.97
N GLN A 150 -21.74 19.93 -16.98
CA GLN A 150 -22.56 20.87 -16.21
C GLN A 150 -21.77 21.42 -15.05
N ALA A 151 -21.66 22.74 -14.95
CA ALA A 151 -20.94 23.40 -13.87
C ALA A 151 -21.63 24.72 -13.48
N LYS A 152 -21.43 25.17 -12.25
CA LYS A 152 -21.89 26.51 -11.82
C LYS A 152 -20.99 27.58 -12.43
N LYS A 153 -21.54 28.75 -12.69
CA LYS A 153 -20.75 29.92 -13.09
C LYS A 153 -19.72 30.24 -11.99
N GLY A 154 -18.46 30.37 -12.36
CA GLY A 154 -17.35 30.55 -11.42
C GLY A 154 -16.72 29.28 -10.86
N ALA A 155 -17.26 28.09 -11.18
CA ALA A 155 -16.64 26.82 -10.82
C ALA A 155 -15.28 26.65 -11.47
N VAL A 156 -14.40 25.86 -10.85
CA VAL A 156 -13.09 25.52 -11.39
C VAL A 156 -13.17 24.11 -11.98
N LEU A 157 -12.79 23.98 -13.25
CA LEU A 157 -12.60 22.69 -13.90
C LEU A 157 -11.15 22.25 -13.70
N GLU A 158 -10.97 21.02 -13.23
CA GLU A 158 -9.68 20.33 -13.15
C GLU A 158 -9.57 19.40 -14.35
N ILE A 159 -8.57 19.66 -15.20
CA ILE A 159 -8.32 18.91 -16.43
C ILE A 159 -7.06 18.10 -16.24
N SER A 160 -7.16 16.77 -16.39
CA SER A 160 -6.05 15.85 -16.21
C SER A 160 -6.01 14.80 -17.32
N TYR A 161 -4.78 14.51 -17.79
CA TYR A 161 -4.53 13.49 -18.79
C TYR A 161 -3.16 12.85 -18.55
N ILE A 162 -3.05 11.55 -18.85
CA ILE A 162 -1.79 10.82 -18.69
C ILE A 162 -0.71 11.42 -19.60
N GLY A 163 0.42 11.80 -19.02
CA GLY A 163 1.53 12.41 -19.77
C GLY A 163 1.44 13.92 -19.94
N TYR A 164 0.42 14.57 -19.38
CA TYR A 164 0.23 16.02 -19.48
C TYR A 164 0.10 16.68 -18.10
N ALA A 165 0.56 17.91 -17.99
CA ALA A 165 0.42 18.68 -16.75
C ALA A 165 -1.05 18.99 -16.48
N SER A 166 -1.53 18.68 -15.28
CA SER A 166 -2.90 19.02 -14.88
C SER A 166 -3.09 20.53 -14.83
N GLN A 167 -4.24 21.01 -15.35
CA GLN A 167 -4.59 22.43 -15.39
C GLN A 167 -5.91 22.69 -14.70
N GLU A 168 -6.03 23.87 -14.09
CA GLU A 168 -7.26 24.38 -13.51
C GLU A 168 -7.79 25.55 -14.36
N VAL A 169 -9.05 25.45 -14.82
CA VAL A 169 -9.69 26.49 -15.65
C VAL A 169 -10.98 26.93 -14.98
N LYS A 170 -11.10 28.23 -14.73
CA LYS A 170 -12.31 28.83 -14.14
C LYS A 170 -13.38 29.05 -15.22
N VAL A 171 -14.60 28.56 -14.95
CA VAL A 171 -15.76 28.77 -15.82
C VAL A 171 -16.26 30.20 -15.69
N THR A 172 -16.09 31.03 -16.72
CA THR A 172 -16.50 32.44 -16.69
C THR A 172 -17.83 32.72 -17.36
N ASP A 173 -18.09 32.15 -18.56
CA ASP A 173 -19.30 32.33 -19.35
C ASP A 173 -19.63 31.10 -20.21
N ASN A 174 -20.82 31.08 -20.84
CA ASN A 174 -21.30 30.04 -21.76
C ASN A 174 -20.51 29.89 -23.08
N LYS A 175 -19.31 30.47 -23.18
CA LYS A 175 -18.46 30.33 -24.38
C LYS A 175 -17.71 29.00 -24.34
N SER A 176 -17.51 28.43 -25.52
CA SER A 176 -16.69 27.23 -25.67
C SER A 176 -15.26 27.48 -25.17
N LEU A 177 -14.80 26.63 -24.25
CA LEU A 177 -13.44 26.70 -23.70
C LEU A 177 -12.46 26.00 -24.65
N SER A 178 -11.38 26.69 -25.02
CA SER A 178 -10.25 26.06 -25.71
C SER A 178 -9.11 25.88 -24.72
N ILE A 179 -8.75 24.63 -24.46
CA ILE A 179 -7.75 24.24 -23.46
C ILE A 179 -6.58 23.62 -24.20
N VAL A 180 -5.38 24.16 -23.99
CA VAL A 180 -4.13 23.59 -24.51
C VAL A 180 -3.37 22.97 -23.36
N MET A 181 -3.17 21.66 -23.39
CA MET A 181 -2.39 20.95 -22.39
C MET A 181 -0.92 20.86 -22.84
N THR A 182 -0.03 21.11 -21.89
CA THR A 182 1.42 20.91 -22.08
C THR A 182 1.81 19.53 -21.62
N GLU A 183 2.64 18.85 -22.41
CA GLU A 183 3.21 17.57 -21.99
C GLU A 183 3.94 17.75 -20.66
N ASP A 184 3.62 16.93 -19.66
CA ASP A 184 4.37 16.90 -18.41
C ASP A 184 5.61 16.04 -18.60
N ALA A 185 6.70 16.72 -18.96
CA ALA A 185 8.01 16.08 -19.13
C ALA A 185 8.48 15.34 -17.86
N LYS A 186 7.88 15.61 -16.69
CA LYS A 186 8.21 14.89 -15.44
C LYS A 186 7.58 13.50 -15.37
N VAL A 187 6.48 13.25 -16.06
CA VAL A 187 5.78 11.95 -16.02
C VAL A 187 6.38 10.93 -16.99
N LEU A 188 7.07 11.40 -18.06
CA LEU A 188 7.60 10.52 -19.12
C LEU A 188 9.10 10.21 -19.02
N ASN A 189 9.82 10.87 -18.15
CA ASN A 189 11.23 10.59 -17.94
C ASN A 189 11.43 9.84 -16.61
N GLU A 190 11.12 8.53 -16.63
CA GLU A 190 11.59 7.65 -15.57
C GLU A 190 13.12 7.65 -15.62
N VAL A 191 13.70 8.48 -14.76
CA VAL A 191 15.14 8.61 -14.64
C VAL A 191 15.62 7.57 -13.63
N VAL A 192 16.42 6.63 -14.08
CA VAL A 192 17.06 5.64 -13.22
C VAL A 192 18.49 6.05 -12.92
N VAL A 193 18.92 5.77 -11.70
CA VAL A 193 20.31 5.89 -11.33
C VAL A 193 21.03 4.68 -11.86
N THR A 194 22.04 4.91 -12.71
CA THR A 194 22.90 3.88 -13.29
C THR A 194 24.24 3.81 -12.55
N ALA A 195 25.24 3.17 -13.16
CA ALA A 195 26.57 3.07 -12.59
C ALA A 195 27.15 4.44 -12.19
N LEU A 196 27.92 4.45 -11.13
CA LEU A 196 28.60 5.65 -10.58
C LEU A 196 27.63 6.79 -10.19
N GLY A 197 26.35 6.47 -9.89
CA GLY A 197 25.37 7.48 -9.49
C GLY A 197 24.86 8.38 -10.62
N ILE A 198 25.16 8.04 -11.88
CA ILE A 198 24.74 8.86 -13.03
C ILE A 198 23.26 8.62 -13.29
N LYS A 199 22.47 9.70 -13.34
CA LYS A 199 21.05 9.68 -13.71
C LYS A 199 20.91 9.57 -15.24
N ARG A 200 20.17 8.59 -15.73
CA ARG A 200 19.84 8.41 -17.14
C ARG A 200 18.36 8.13 -17.31
N GLU A 201 17.82 8.55 -18.44
CA GLU A 201 16.46 8.21 -18.82
C GLU A 201 16.35 6.71 -19.12
N THR A 202 15.35 6.03 -18.56
CA THR A 202 15.16 4.58 -18.75
C THR A 202 15.12 4.18 -20.22
N LYS A 203 14.49 5.01 -21.07
CA LYS A 203 14.42 4.80 -22.53
C LYS A 203 15.78 4.93 -23.26
N SER A 204 16.79 5.55 -22.64
CA SER A 204 18.14 5.67 -23.22
C SER A 204 19.03 4.49 -22.88
N LEU A 205 18.56 3.55 -22.04
CA LEU A 205 19.34 2.39 -21.62
C LEU A 205 19.18 1.24 -22.61
N THR A 206 20.30 0.61 -22.96
CA THR A 206 20.34 -0.60 -23.81
C THR A 206 20.09 -1.90 -23.02
N TYR A 207 19.82 -1.78 -21.72
CA TYR A 207 19.60 -2.90 -20.82
C TYR A 207 18.41 -2.63 -19.89
N LYS A 208 17.77 -3.70 -19.40
CA LYS A 208 16.61 -3.59 -18.52
C LYS A 208 17.06 -3.25 -17.09
N VAL A 209 16.52 -2.18 -16.55
CA VAL A 209 16.62 -1.79 -15.14
C VAL A 209 15.22 -1.89 -14.54
N GLN A 210 15.10 -2.48 -13.36
CA GLN A 210 13.89 -2.43 -12.56
C GLN A 210 14.17 -1.51 -11.38
N GLN A 211 13.35 -0.49 -11.21
CA GLN A 211 13.48 0.47 -10.13
C GLN A 211 12.27 0.40 -9.20
N ILE A 212 12.52 0.52 -7.92
CA ILE A 212 11.51 0.63 -6.86
C ILE A 212 11.79 1.92 -6.10
N GLY A 213 10.79 2.74 -5.90
CA GLY A 213 10.90 3.97 -5.13
C GLY A 213 11.07 3.68 -3.62
N GLY A 214 11.83 4.53 -2.94
CA GLY A 214 12.05 4.39 -1.49
C GLY A 214 10.76 4.44 -0.68
N ASP A 215 9.78 5.20 -1.12
CA ASP A 215 8.47 5.25 -0.46
C ASP A 215 7.72 3.91 -0.51
N GLU A 216 7.92 3.11 -1.56
CA GLU A 216 7.35 1.77 -1.65
C GLU A 216 8.07 0.78 -0.73
N VAL A 217 9.40 0.92 -0.62
CA VAL A 217 10.22 0.13 0.31
C VAL A 217 9.84 0.47 1.76
N ALA A 218 9.65 1.75 2.06
CA ALA A 218 9.29 2.23 3.38
C ALA A 218 7.86 1.86 3.83
N LYS A 219 6.93 1.56 2.92
CA LYS A 219 5.56 1.12 3.26
C LYS A 219 5.49 -0.26 3.90
N ALA A 220 6.39 -1.15 3.50
CA ALA A 220 6.46 -2.52 4.04
C ALA A 220 7.88 -2.75 4.57
N LYS A 221 8.23 -2.03 5.62
CA LYS A 221 9.53 -2.11 6.27
C LYS A 221 9.73 -3.50 6.86
N ASP A 222 10.65 -4.23 6.28
CA ASP A 222 11.26 -5.38 6.92
C ASP A 222 12.52 -4.93 7.69
N MET A 223 12.99 -5.74 8.60
CA MET A 223 14.23 -5.49 9.31
C MET A 223 15.43 -5.43 8.38
N ASN A 224 15.43 -6.29 7.36
CA ASN A 224 16.38 -6.23 6.25
C ASN A 224 15.70 -5.60 5.02
N VAL A 225 16.29 -4.53 4.51
CA VAL A 225 15.78 -3.80 3.32
C VAL A 225 15.59 -4.73 2.13
N MET A 226 16.45 -5.74 1.94
CA MET A 226 16.33 -6.67 0.83
C MET A 226 15.09 -7.56 0.94
N SER A 227 14.73 -7.97 2.15
CA SER A 227 13.51 -8.77 2.35
C SER A 227 12.24 -8.04 1.88
N SER A 228 12.19 -6.71 2.01
CA SER A 228 11.08 -5.90 1.54
C SER A 228 10.91 -5.90 0.01
N LEU A 229 11.92 -6.32 -0.74
CA LEU A 229 11.88 -6.44 -2.20
C LEU A 229 11.39 -7.81 -2.69
N ALA A 230 11.21 -8.77 -1.79
CA ALA A 230 10.77 -10.12 -2.15
C ALA A 230 9.40 -10.06 -2.88
N GLY A 231 9.33 -10.72 -4.03
CA GLY A 231 8.12 -10.72 -4.88
C GLY A 231 7.87 -9.44 -5.69
N ARG A 232 8.67 -8.38 -5.52
CA ARG A 232 8.48 -7.09 -6.23
C ARG A 232 9.37 -6.93 -7.44
N VAL A 233 10.47 -7.67 -7.51
CA VAL A 233 11.44 -7.61 -8.60
C VAL A 233 11.43 -8.91 -9.38
N ALA A 234 11.15 -8.84 -10.68
CA ALA A 234 11.11 -10.03 -11.53
C ALA A 234 12.50 -10.65 -11.71
N GLY A 235 12.60 -11.96 -11.56
CA GLY A 235 13.85 -12.72 -11.73
C GLY A 235 14.84 -12.58 -10.58
N VAL A 236 14.39 -12.08 -9.42
CA VAL A 236 15.16 -12.00 -8.19
C VAL A 236 14.51 -12.90 -7.14
N ASN A 237 15.30 -13.80 -6.58
CA ASN A 237 14.91 -14.64 -5.45
C ASN A 237 15.62 -14.12 -4.19
N ILE A 238 14.84 -13.80 -3.18
CA ILE A 238 15.33 -13.27 -1.91
C ILE A 238 14.91 -14.22 -0.81
N ASN A 239 15.90 -14.80 -0.16
CA ASN A 239 15.70 -15.69 0.96
C ASN A 239 16.22 -15.02 2.22
N ALA A 240 15.37 -14.94 3.23
CA ALA A 240 15.78 -14.52 4.57
C ALA A 240 16.71 -15.57 5.21
N SER A 241 17.55 -15.11 6.11
CA SER A 241 18.42 -15.97 6.89
C SER A 241 17.64 -16.85 7.87
N SER A 242 18.16 -18.03 8.16
CA SER A 242 17.68 -18.90 9.23
C SER A 242 18.07 -18.40 10.63
N SER A 243 18.96 -17.43 10.74
CA SER A 243 19.39 -16.86 12.03
C SER A 243 18.33 -15.98 12.70
N GLY A 244 17.18 -15.79 12.07
CA GLY A 244 16.05 -15.04 12.61
C GLY A 244 16.20 -13.54 12.39
N ILE A 245 15.84 -12.76 13.41
CA ILE A 245 15.89 -11.30 13.39
C ILE A 245 17.33 -10.81 13.27
N GLY A 246 17.58 -9.87 12.36
CA GLY A 246 18.93 -9.31 12.12
C GLY A 246 19.73 -10.07 11.08
N GLY A 247 19.33 -11.28 10.71
CA GLY A 247 20.04 -12.07 9.72
C GLY A 247 20.09 -11.44 8.32
N GLY A 248 21.16 -11.72 7.58
CA GLY A 248 21.35 -11.26 6.22
C GLY A 248 20.33 -11.86 5.25
N ALA A 249 20.11 -11.21 4.13
CA ALA A 249 19.27 -11.71 3.06
C ALA A 249 20.10 -12.20 1.88
N ARG A 250 19.81 -13.41 1.40
CA ARG A 250 20.42 -13.94 0.18
C ARG A 250 19.66 -13.47 -1.03
N VAL A 251 20.31 -12.67 -1.89
CA VAL A 251 19.72 -12.12 -3.11
C VAL A 251 20.34 -12.80 -4.33
N VAL A 252 19.58 -13.66 -4.99
CA VAL A 252 20.01 -14.42 -6.17
C VAL A 252 19.23 -13.96 -7.40
N MET A 253 19.96 -13.60 -8.46
CA MET A 253 19.37 -13.12 -9.71
C MET A 253 19.51 -14.15 -10.82
N ARG A 254 18.38 -14.48 -11.48
CA ARG A 254 18.32 -15.43 -12.60
C ARG A 254 18.82 -16.84 -12.26
N GLY A 255 18.61 -17.27 -11.02
CA GLY A 255 18.98 -18.60 -10.54
C GLY A 255 20.43 -18.72 -10.08
N THR A 256 20.74 -19.86 -9.46
CA THR A 256 22.07 -20.22 -8.93
C THR A 256 23.00 -20.60 -10.08
N LYS A 257 24.18 -20.01 -10.15
CA LYS A 257 25.15 -20.21 -11.24
C LYS A 257 26.32 -21.07 -10.81
N SER A 258 26.66 -21.10 -9.53
CA SER A 258 27.75 -21.87 -8.96
C SER A 258 27.24 -22.74 -7.82
N ILE A 259 27.75 -23.97 -7.74
CA ILE A 259 27.45 -24.91 -6.65
C ILE A 259 28.28 -24.55 -5.42
N SER A 260 29.54 -24.19 -5.60
CA SER A 260 30.50 -23.92 -4.51
C SER A 260 30.85 -22.45 -4.33
N GLY A 261 30.47 -21.58 -5.26
CA GLY A 261 30.79 -20.15 -5.22
C GLY A 261 29.66 -19.28 -4.73
N ASN A 262 29.98 -18.03 -4.43
CA ASN A 262 29.00 -17.02 -4.04
C ASN A 262 28.05 -16.69 -5.21
N ASN A 263 26.76 -16.84 -5.00
CA ASN A 263 25.71 -16.52 -5.97
C ASN A 263 24.98 -15.20 -5.64
N ASN A 264 25.39 -14.48 -4.61
CA ASN A 264 24.73 -13.25 -4.19
C ASN A 264 25.00 -12.09 -5.15
N ALA A 265 24.04 -11.23 -5.30
CA ALA A 265 24.19 -9.97 -6.02
C ALA A 265 25.16 -9.02 -5.28
N LEU A 266 25.85 -8.18 -6.04
CA LEU A 266 26.66 -7.10 -5.51
C LEU A 266 25.75 -5.96 -5.04
N TYR A 267 26.00 -5.42 -3.87
CA TYR A 267 25.34 -4.22 -3.35
C TYR A 267 26.18 -2.99 -3.62
N VAL A 268 25.56 -1.93 -4.12
CA VAL A 268 26.21 -0.65 -4.37
C VAL A 268 25.35 0.47 -3.81
N VAL A 269 25.91 1.24 -2.89
CA VAL A 269 25.24 2.37 -2.26
C VAL A 269 25.87 3.67 -2.70
N ASP A 270 25.07 4.55 -3.30
CA ASP A 270 25.52 5.84 -3.87
C ASP A 270 26.76 5.72 -4.78
N GLY A 271 26.88 4.62 -5.51
CA GLY A 271 28.00 4.33 -6.41
C GLY A 271 29.18 3.59 -5.78
N VAL A 272 29.16 3.35 -4.46
CA VAL A 272 30.21 2.64 -3.74
C VAL A 272 29.83 1.17 -3.54
N PRO A 273 30.59 0.21 -4.07
CA PRO A 273 30.35 -1.21 -3.81
C PRO A 273 30.55 -1.55 -2.34
N LEU A 274 29.59 -2.27 -1.76
CA LEU A 274 29.70 -2.81 -0.40
C LEU A 274 30.20 -4.26 -0.47
N ALA A 275 31.08 -4.63 0.45
CA ALA A 275 31.42 -6.02 0.65
C ALA A 275 30.18 -6.77 1.14
N ASN A 276 29.75 -7.77 0.37
CA ASN A 276 28.70 -8.67 0.82
C ASN A 276 29.32 -9.75 1.69
N ILE A 277 29.45 -9.46 2.97
CA ILE A 277 29.94 -10.39 3.98
C ILE A 277 28.72 -11.22 4.42
N SER A 278 28.26 -12.10 3.54
CA SER A 278 27.37 -13.18 3.98
C SER A 278 28.22 -14.25 4.64
N GLY A 279 27.74 -14.79 5.76
CA GLY A 279 28.44 -15.79 6.53
C GLY A 279 28.98 -16.95 5.68
N GLU A 280 29.95 -17.65 6.20
CA GLU A 280 30.61 -18.78 5.56
C GLU A 280 29.60 -19.87 5.20
N GLN A 281 29.82 -20.57 4.10
CA GLN A 281 29.10 -21.81 3.81
C GLN A 281 29.49 -22.83 4.90
N PRO A 282 28.55 -23.65 5.40
CA PRO A 282 28.92 -24.72 6.32
C PRO A 282 29.92 -25.66 5.66
N ASP A 283 30.94 -26.10 6.41
CA ASP A 283 31.97 -26.99 5.93
C ASP A 283 31.39 -28.37 5.56
N ASP A 284 30.30 -28.77 6.19
CA ASP A 284 29.57 -29.99 5.87
C ASP A 284 28.04 -29.79 6.01
N GLN A 285 27.28 -30.83 5.65
CA GLN A 285 25.81 -30.78 5.69
C GLN A 285 25.19 -30.87 7.10
N TYR A 286 25.99 -31.18 8.11
CA TYR A 286 25.52 -31.42 9.49
C TYR A 286 25.90 -30.26 10.43
N THR A 287 26.93 -29.50 10.10
CA THR A 287 27.31 -28.30 10.89
C THR A 287 26.58 -27.07 10.35
N GLY A 288 25.88 -26.39 11.24
CA GLY A 288 25.31 -25.10 10.90
C GLY A 288 26.39 -24.07 10.62
N ALA A 289 26.12 -23.10 9.77
CA ALA A 289 26.98 -21.95 9.59
C ALA A 289 26.50 -20.79 10.45
N GLY A 290 27.42 -20.13 11.17
CA GLY A 290 27.14 -18.86 11.80
C GLY A 290 26.75 -17.83 10.72
N GLN A 291 25.54 -17.32 10.74
CA GLN A 291 25.08 -16.32 9.82
C GLN A 291 25.12 -14.95 10.49
N SER A 292 25.94 -14.07 9.96
CA SER A 292 25.93 -12.64 10.31
C SER A 292 24.97 -11.87 9.43
N GLY A 293 24.60 -10.66 9.84
CA GLY A 293 23.89 -9.70 9.00
C GLY A 293 24.68 -9.38 7.73
N ASP A 294 24.00 -9.04 6.64
CA ASP A 294 24.64 -8.50 5.45
C ASP A 294 24.93 -6.99 5.63
N GLY A 295 25.76 -6.41 4.75
CA GLY A 295 26.08 -4.98 4.81
C GLY A 295 24.88 -4.06 4.67
N LEU A 296 23.75 -4.55 4.10
CA LEU A 296 22.51 -3.81 3.96
C LEU A 296 21.55 -3.97 5.14
N ALA A 297 21.71 -4.98 5.97
CA ALA A 297 20.94 -5.11 7.21
C ALA A 297 21.14 -3.90 8.14
N ASN A 298 22.24 -3.18 7.96
CA ASN A 298 22.59 -1.99 8.76
C ASN A 298 21.95 -0.69 8.23
N PHE A 299 21.32 -0.70 7.06
CA PHE A 299 20.72 0.49 6.47
C PHE A 299 19.30 0.72 6.98
N ASN A 300 18.95 2.00 7.12
CA ASN A 300 17.59 2.40 7.42
C ASN A 300 16.79 2.51 6.10
N ALA A 301 15.70 1.77 6.00
CA ALA A 301 14.82 1.82 4.83
C ALA A 301 14.26 3.22 4.52
N ASP A 302 14.08 4.05 5.55
CA ASP A 302 13.60 5.43 5.39
C ASP A 302 14.60 6.36 4.72
N ASP A 303 15.89 6.03 4.72
CA ASP A 303 16.95 6.84 4.10
C ASP A 303 17.10 6.55 2.59
N ILE A 304 16.36 5.59 2.06
CA ILE A 304 16.43 5.17 0.67
C ILE A 304 15.54 6.05 -0.21
N GLU A 305 16.09 6.62 -1.27
CA GLU A 305 15.36 7.31 -2.35
C GLU A 305 14.84 6.32 -3.38
N SER A 306 15.69 5.38 -3.80
CA SER A 306 15.31 4.34 -4.76
C SER A 306 16.26 3.15 -4.73
N ILE A 307 15.75 2.00 -5.18
CA ILE A 307 16.53 0.78 -5.41
C ILE A 307 16.38 0.40 -6.88
N SER A 308 17.50 0.25 -7.58
CA SER A 308 17.55 -0.18 -8.96
C SER A 308 18.25 -1.53 -9.08
N VAL A 309 17.63 -2.48 -9.77
CA VAL A 309 18.16 -3.83 -9.93
C VAL A 309 18.62 -4.05 -11.35
N LEU A 310 19.90 -4.35 -11.50
CA LEU A 310 20.54 -4.69 -12.77
C LEU A 310 20.95 -6.16 -12.75
N SER A 311 20.51 -6.91 -13.75
CA SER A 311 20.80 -8.33 -13.85
C SER A 311 21.69 -8.65 -15.06
N GLY A 312 22.54 -9.68 -14.92
CA GLY A 312 23.31 -10.26 -16.03
C GLY A 312 24.51 -9.43 -16.47
N SER A 313 24.83 -9.51 -17.77
CA SER A 313 26.03 -8.92 -18.39
C SER A 313 26.12 -7.40 -18.25
N ALA A 314 24.98 -6.72 -18.19
CA ALA A 314 24.96 -5.26 -17.98
C ALA A 314 25.56 -4.86 -16.63
N ALA A 315 25.28 -5.61 -15.58
CA ALA A 315 25.87 -5.39 -14.26
C ALA A 315 27.39 -5.62 -14.27
N ALA A 316 27.83 -6.72 -14.90
CA ALA A 316 29.25 -7.04 -15.01
C ALA A 316 30.03 -6.03 -15.86
N ALA A 317 29.41 -5.48 -16.91
CA ALA A 317 30.02 -4.41 -17.72
C ALA A 317 30.27 -3.12 -16.95
N LEU A 318 29.46 -2.85 -15.92
CA LEU A 318 29.54 -1.62 -15.12
C LEU A 318 30.41 -1.76 -13.88
N TYR A 319 30.41 -2.94 -13.25
CA TYR A 319 31.07 -3.17 -11.93
C TYR A 319 32.06 -4.36 -11.95
N GLY A 320 32.39 -4.87 -13.14
CA GLY A 320 33.36 -5.96 -13.29
C GLY A 320 32.85 -7.32 -12.82
N SER A 321 33.77 -8.24 -12.58
CA SER A 321 33.48 -9.64 -12.21
C SER A 321 32.71 -9.79 -10.89
N ALA A 322 32.88 -8.86 -9.94
CA ALA A 322 32.15 -8.86 -8.69
C ALA A 322 30.61 -8.75 -8.91
N ALA A 323 30.20 -8.16 -10.02
CA ALA A 323 28.80 -8.00 -10.41
C ALA A 323 28.28 -9.10 -11.34
N ALA A 324 29.00 -10.19 -11.56
CA ALA A 324 28.60 -11.28 -12.46
C ALA A 324 27.24 -11.89 -12.10
N ASN A 325 26.87 -11.86 -10.82
CA ASN A 325 25.59 -12.34 -10.30
C ASN A 325 24.47 -11.29 -10.31
N GLY A 326 24.76 -10.07 -10.79
CA GLY A 326 23.86 -8.92 -10.77
C GLY A 326 24.24 -7.89 -9.72
N VAL A 327 23.59 -6.73 -9.80
CA VAL A 327 23.82 -5.59 -8.90
C VAL A 327 22.49 -5.04 -8.38
N VAL A 328 22.45 -4.72 -7.11
CA VAL A 328 21.43 -3.90 -6.47
C VAL A 328 22.03 -2.53 -6.18
N LEU A 329 21.55 -1.51 -6.90
CA LEU A 329 21.96 -0.12 -6.70
C LEU A 329 21.00 0.55 -5.73
N ILE A 330 21.51 1.09 -4.68
CA ILE A 330 20.74 1.83 -3.67
C ILE A 330 21.15 3.29 -3.75
N THR A 331 20.17 4.16 -3.90
CA THR A 331 20.36 5.61 -3.86
C THR A 331 19.75 6.13 -2.57
N THR A 332 20.53 6.87 -1.79
CA THR A 332 20.04 7.45 -0.54
C THR A 332 19.41 8.83 -0.77
N LYS A 333 18.51 9.22 0.12
CA LYS A 333 17.79 10.50 0.06
C LYS A 333 18.75 11.68 0.15
N LYS A 334 18.39 12.74 -0.58
CA LYS A 334 19.07 14.04 -0.58
C LYS A 334 18.17 15.13 0.01
N GLY A 335 18.74 16.27 0.31
CA GLY A 335 17.97 17.47 0.59
C GLY A 335 17.06 17.87 -0.58
N ALA A 336 16.07 18.70 -0.35
CA ALA A 336 15.15 19.19 -1.37
C ALA A 336 15.26 20.70 -1.52
N VAL A 337 15.14 21.19 -2.76
CA VAL A 337 15.18 22.62 -3.08
C VAL A 337 13.92 23.29 -2.55
N ASP A 338 14.09 24.45 -1.89
CA ASP A 338 13.03 25.34 -1.41
C ASP A 338 11.94 24.68 -0.55
N LYS A 339 12.29 23.56 0.10
CA LYS A 339 11.41 22.83 1.01
C LYS A 339 12.14 22.44 2.27
N THR A 340 11.60 22.84 3.41
CA THR A 340 12.00 22.28 4.69
C THR A 340 10.89 21.37 5.18
N ARG A 341 11.23 20.09 5.40
CA ARG A 341 10.30 19.07 5.86
C ARG A 341 10.92 18.26 7.00
N LEU A 342 10.23 18.22 8.10
CA LEU A 342 10.49 17.27 9.19
C LEU A 342 9.52 16.11 9.05
N THR A 343 10.04 14.89 9.01
CA THR A 343 9.24 13.68 8.87
C THR A 343 9.52 12.76 10.05
N TYR A 344 8.45 12.27 10.68
CA TYR A 344 8.50 11.17 11.63
C TYR A 344 7.82 9.96 11.02
N SER A 345 8.50 8.82 11.09
CA SER A 345 8.01 7.54 10.57
C SER A 345 8.10 6.49 11.65
N ASN A 346 6.99 5.80 11.90
CA ASN A 346 6.93 4.65 12.80
C ASN A 346 6.40 3.43 12.03
N ASN A 347 6.99 2.28 12.30
CA ASN A 347 6.46 0.99 11.89
C ASN A 347 6.55 0.03 13.07
N SER A 348 5.42 -0.48 13.52
CA SER A 348 5.34 -1.43 14.63
C SER A 348 4.63 -2.68 14.15
N THR A 349 5.32 -3.81 14.22
CA THR A 349 4.78 -5.11 13.80
C THR A 349 4.93 -6.10 14.93
N PHE A 350 3.92 -6.94 15.13
CA PHE A 350 3.92 -8.01 16.12
C PHE A 350 3.78 -9.35 15.42
N TYR A 351 4.49 -10.36 15.91
CA TYR A 351 4.54 -11.69 15.32
C TYR A 351 4.14 -12.73 16.34
N SER A 352 3.36 -13.72 15.90
CA SER A 352 3.08 -14.93 16.64
C SER A 352 3.01 -16.12 15.69
N PRO A 353 3.34 -17.34 16.11
CA PRO A 353 3.17 -18.51 15.27
C PRO A 353 1.70 -18.65 14.85
N PHE A 354 1.45 -18.75 13.54
CA PHE A 354 0.09 -18.89 13.00
C PHE A 354 -0.38 -20.36 13.04
N ARG A 355 0.54 -21.28 12.76
CA ARG A 355 0.22 -22.70 12.71
C ARG A 355 1.39 -23.51 13.30
N LEU A 356 1.08 -24.32 14.26
CA LEU A 356 2.02 -25.22 14.93
C LEU A 356 1.60 -26.67 14.69
N PRO A 357 2.55 -27.62 14.66
CA PRO A 357 2.22 -29.03 14.61
C PRO A 357 1.59 -29.46 15.93
N GLU A 358 0.64 -30.37 15.84
CA GLU A 358 0.09 -31.05 16.99
C GLU A 358 0.91 -32.31 17.25
N PHE A 359 1.43 -32.42 18.46
CA PHE A 359 2.18 -33.61 18.88
C PHE A 359 1.33 -34.47 19.80
N GLN A 360 1.62 -35.77 19.81
CA GLN A 360 1.02 -36.67 20.77
C GLN A 360 1.53 -36.35 22.20
N ASN A 361 0.66 -36.46 23.20
CA ASN A 361 0.93 -36.15 24.60
C ASN A 361 0.59 -37.32 25.56
N THR A 362 0.31 -38.49 24.98
CA THR A 362 -0.22 -39.66 25.73
C THR A 362 0.87 -40.66 26.08
N TYR A 363 1.88 -40.80 25.24
CA TYR A 363 2.98 -41.73 25.42
C TYR A 363 4.28 -40.99 25.72
N GLY A 364 5.03 -41.48 26.68
CA GLY A 364 6.32 -40.91 27.07
C GLY A 364 7.48 -41.41 26.23
N SER A 365 8.69 -41.12 26.70
CA SER A 365 9.96 -41.66 26.20
C SER A 365 10.61 -42.58 27.22
N GLU A 366 11.47 -43.50 26.79
CA GLU A 366 12.35 -44.21 27.70
C GLU A 366 13.46 -43.31 28.23
N THR A 367 13.97 -43.62 29.40
CA THR A 367 15.01 -42.80 30.04
C THR A 367 16.26 -42.75 29.15
N GLY A 368 16.65 -41.57 28.73
CA GLY A 368 17.80 -41.32 27.87
C GLY A 368 17.52 -41.41 26.36
N GLU A 369 16.28 -41.69 25.97
CA GLU A 369 15.87 -41.75 24.57
C GLU A 369 15.14 -40.46 24.13
N TRP A 370 15.24 -40.16 22.86
CA TRP A 370 14.63 -38.98 22.24
C TRP A 370 13.26 -39.26 21.62
N TYR A 371 12.90 -40.56 21.55
CA TYR A 371 11.68 -41.03 20.91
C TYR A 371 10.52 -41.04 21.90
N SER A 372 9.43 -40.38 21.55
CA SER A 372 8.14 -40.68 22.17
C SER A 372 7.64 -42.07 21.67
N TRP A 373 6.56 -42.59 22.22
CA TRP A 373 5.98 -43.91 21.93
C TRP A 373 6.48 -45.05 22.82
N ALA A 374 7.04 -44.74 23.97
CA ALA A 374 7.31 -45.70 25.01
C ALA A 374 6.02 -46.03 25.81
N SER A 375 6.10 -46.20 27.12
CA SER A 375 4.95 -46.50 27.95
C SER A 375 3.94 -45.35 27.97
N LYS A 376 2.65 -45.73 28.10
CA LYS A 376 1.58 -44.75 28.27
C LYS A 376 1.74 -44.01 29.58
N LEU A 377 1.68 -42.68 29.52
CA LEU A 377 1.74 -41.80 30.68
C LEU A 377 0.51 -42.02 31.58
N SER A 378 0.67 -41.86 32.87
CA SER A 378 -0.45 -41.92 33.84
C SER A 378 -1.42 -40.75 33.64
N SER A 379 -0.92 -39.61 33.19
CA SER A 379 -1.68 -38.47 32.71
C SER A 379 -1.00 -37.89 31.47
N PRO A 380 -1.74 -37.34 30.49
CA PRO A 380 -1.16 -36.62 29.39
C PRO A 380 -0.30 -35.46 29.89
N THR A 381 0.74 -35.07 29.12
CA THR A 381 1.47 -33.83 29.41
C THR A 381 0.63 -32.63 29.01
N ASP A 382 0.66 -31.60 29.81
CA ASP A 382 0.04 -30.29 29.59
C ASP A 382 0.93 -29.30 28.82
N TYR A 383 2.15 -29.73 28.48
CA TYR A 383 3.03 -28.92 27.63
C TYR A 383 2.48 -28.79 26.21
N GLU A 384 2.31 -27.58 25.74
CA GLU A 384 1.96 -27.28 24.35
C GLU A 384 3.13 -26.64 23.63
N VAL A 385 3.32 -26.98 22.34
CA VAL A 385 4.41 -26.41 21.51
C VAL A 385 4.38 -24.88 21.48
N LYS A 386 3.19 -24.29 21.60
CA LYS A 386 3.04 -22.83 21.68
C LYS A 386 3.79 -22.20 22.85
N ASP A 387 3.98 -22.93 23.95
CA ASP A 387 4.59 -22.43 25.18
C ASP A 387 6.11 -22.17 25.01
N PHE A 388 6.71 -22.76 23.98
CA PHE A 388 8.09 -22.49 23.59
C PHE A 388 8.25 -21.11 22.97
N PHE A 389 7.22 -20.59 22.31
CA PHE A 389 7.28 -19.36 21.54
C PHE A 389 6.88 -18.14 22.38
N GLN A 390 7.45 -17.00 22.05
CA GLN A 390 7.05 -15.72 22.60
C GLN A 390 6.43 -14.83 21.49
N THR A 391 5.77 -13.75 21.91
CA THR A 391 5.35 -12.73 20.96
C THR A 391 6.57 -11.95 20.50
N GLY A 392 6.88 -12.05 19.21
CA GLY A 392 7.90 -11.24 18.56
C GLY A 392 7.37 -9.86 18.22
N TYR A 393 8.25 -8.89 18.12
CA TYR A 393 7.91 -7.54 17.67
C TYR A 393 9.06 -6.90 16.88
N ASN A 394 8.71 -5.92 16.07
CA ASN A 394 9.63 -5.00 15.41
C ASN A 394 9.07 -3.59 15.52
N VAL A 395 9.78 -2.70 16.18
CA VAL A 395 9.42 -1.29 16.33
C VAL A 395 10.51 -0.44 15.72
N ALA A 396 10.23 0.16 14.58
CA ALA A 396 11.13 1.02 13.86
C ALA A 396 10.63 2.47 13.91
N ASN A 397 11.47 3.37 14.38
CA ASN A 397 11.21 4.81 14.46
C ASN A 397 12.27 5.57 13.68
N THR A 398 11.88 6.53 12.87
CA THR A 398 12.81 7.39 12.15
C THR A 398 12.32 8.83 12.19
N VAL A 399 13.23 9.74 12.50
CA VAL A 399 13.02 11.18 12.33
C VAL A 399 13.98 11.66 11.26
N SER A 400 13.48 12.36 10.25
CA SER A 400 14.32 12.92 9.19
C SER A 400 13.99 14.37 8.90
N LEU A 401 15.01 15.16 8.61
CA LEU A 401 14.94 16.54 8.19
C LEU A 401 15.48 16.66 6.76
N THR A 402 14.66 17.17 5.88
CA THR A 402 15.04 17.52 4.51
C THR A 402 14.94 19.03 4.36
N THR A 403 16.01 19.69 3.94
CA THR A 403 16.01 21.14 3.72
C THR A 403 16.96 21.51 2.61
N GLY A 404 16.83 22.70 2.04
CA GLY A 404 17.81 23.19 1.08
C GLY A 404 17.36 24.37 0.25
N THR A 405 18.34 24.91 -0.44
CA THR A 405 18.23 25.91 -1.49
C THR A 405 18.70 25.31 -2.82
N GLN A 406 18.64 26.05 -3.92
CA GLN A 406 19.19 25.60 -5.20
C GLN A 406 20.70 25.26 -5.12
N LYS A 407 21.45 25.93 -4.24
CA LYS A 407 22.91 25.77 -4.12
C LYS A 407 23.34 24.81 -3.01
N ASN A 408 22.52 24.60 -1.99
CA ASN A 408 22.86 23.74 -0.86
C ASN A 408 21.64 22.94 -0.42
N GLN A 409 21.75 21.64 -0.38
CA GLN A 409 20.69 20.72 0.00
C GLN A 409 21.21 19.79 1.08
N THR A 410 20.44 19.65 2.17
CA THR A 410 20.83 18.85 3.31
C THR A 410 19.71 17.88 3.68
N TYR A 411 20.09 16.64 3.91
CA TYR A 411 19.27 15.59 4.50
C TYR A 411 19.94 15.10 5.78
N VAL A 412 19.17 14.94 6.83
CA VAL A 412 19.62 14.37 8.12
C VAL A 412 18.56 13.40 8.60
N SER A 413 18.96 12.24 9.09
CA SER A 413 18.05 11.28 9.73
C SER A 413 18.66 10.65 10.97
N VAL A 414 17.77 10.26 11.89
CA VAL A 414 18.05 9.44 13.06
C VAL A 414 17.01 8.33 13.10
N GLY A 415 17.46 7.09 13.14
CA GLY A 415 16.61 5.91 13.19
C GLY A 415 16.92 5.02 14.40
N ALA A 416 15.91 4.38 14.94
CA ALA A 416 16.02 3.35 15.97
C ALA A 416 15.11 2.18 15.60
N VAL A 417 15.66 0.98 15.62
CA VAL A 417 14.92 -0.28 15.45
C VAL A 417 15.17 -1.15 16.65
N ASN A 418 14.09 -1.55 17.32
CA ASN A 418 14.12 -2.50 18.41
C ASN A 418 13.24 -3.68 18.02
N ALA A 419 13.80 -4.85 17.94
CA ALA A 419 13.07 -6.03 17.48
C ALA A 419 13.40 -7.27 18.32
N ARG A 420 12.41 -8.13 18.47
CA ARG A 420 12.51 -9.41 19.16
C ARG A 420 11.83 -10.50 18.33
N GLY A 421 12.50 -11.65 18.22
CA GLY A 421 11.95 -12.82 17.50
C GLY A 421 10.89 -13.56 18.30
N ILE A 422 10.23 -14.46 17.61
CA ILE A 422 9.26 -15.39 18.25
C ILE A 422 9.97 -16.48 19.06
N ILE A 423 11.28 -16.69 18.84
CA ILE A 423 12.11 -17.60 19.60
C ILE A 423 12.88 -16.78 20.64
N GLN A 424 13.03 -17.30 21.84
CA GLN A 424 13.75 -16.65 22.92
C GLN A 424 15.20 -16.38 22.53
N ASN A 425 15.79 -15.32 23.10
CA ASN A 425 17.17 -14.90 22.85
C ASN A 425 17.49 -14.56 21.39
N ASN A 426 16.48 -14.13 20.61
CA ASN A 426 16.69 -13.57 19.29
C ASN A 426 16.22 -12.12 19.29
N ASP A 427 17.19 -11.20 19.47
CA ASP A 427 16.92 -9.77 19.67
C ASP A 427 17.82 -8.93 18.73
N LEU A 428 17.32 -7.77 18.32
CA LEU A 428 18.05 -6.80 17.50
C LEU A 428 17.76 -5.38 17.99
N ASP A 429 18.83 -4.66 18.31
CA ASP A 429 18.80 -3.21 18.51
C ASP A 429 19.70 -2.54 17.48
N ARG A 430 19.15 -1.62 16.70
CA ARG A 430 19.89 -0.89 15.67
C ARG A 430 19.60 0.60 15.77
N TYR A 431 20.65 1.41 15.80
CA TYR A 431 20.59 2.86 15.81
C TYR A 431 21.34 3.40 14.60
N ASN A 432 20.67 4.22 13.81
CA ASN A 432 21.22 4.80 12.58
C ASN A 432 21.28 6.32 12.69
N PHE A 433 22.35 6.89 12.16
CA PHE A 433 22.48 8.32 11.93
C PHE A 433 23.01 8.55 10.52
N SER A 434 22.32 9.38 9.75
CA SER A 434 22.70 9.70 8.37
C SER A 434 22.66 11.19 8.14
N VAL A 435 23.69 11.70 7.46
CA VAL A 435 23.76 13.09 6.97
C VAL A 435 24.21 13.06 5.53
N ARG A 436 23.52 13.78 4.66
CA ARG A 436 23.95 14.02 3.29
C ARG A 436 23.79 15.50 2.94
N ASN A 437 24.85 16.08 2.42
CA ASN A 437 24.86 17.46 1.94
C ASN A 437 25.37 17.51 0.50
N THR A 438 24.58 18.15 -0.36
CA THR A 438 24.95 18.43 -1.75
C THR A 438 25.07 19.94 -1.91
N THR A 439 26.25 20.42 -2.26
CA THR A 439 26.54 21.86 -2.44
C THR A 439 27.06 22.12 -3.84
N SER A 440 26.45 23.10 -4.53
CA SER A 440 26.89 23.60 -5.83
C SER A 440 27.66 24.91 -5.63
N MET A 441 28.86 24.98 -6.21
CA MET A 441 29.80 26.12 -6.10
C MET A 441 30.29 26.53 -7.46
N LEU A 442 30.98 27.69 -7.53
CA LEU A 442 31.61 28.23 -8.74
C LEU A 442 30.63 28.38 -9.92
N ASN A 443 29.43 28.94 -9.68
CA ASN A 443 28.37 29.05 -10.66
C ASN A 443 28.01 27.71 -11.31
N ASP A 444 27.74 26.70 -10.44
CA ASP A 444 27.35 25.34 -10.79
C ASP A 444 28.40 24.52 -11.57
N LYS A 445 29.65 25.01 -11.62
CA LYS A 445 30.76 24.27 -12.22
C LYS A 445 31.34 23.20 -11.31
N LEU A 446 31.11 23.28 -10.01
CA LEU A 446 31.57 22.31 -9.03
C LEU A 446 30.41 21.90 -8.12
N THR A 447 30.08 20.61 -8.12
CA THR A 447 29.12 20.04 -7.18
C THR A 447 29.85 19.10 -6.23
N MET A 448 29.69 19.31 -4.95
CA MET A 448 30.19 18.47 -3.88
C MET A 448 29.02 17.76 -3.23
N ASP A 449 29.07 16.43 -3.17
CA ASP A 449 28.07 15.57 -2.54
C ASP A 449 28.77 14.76 -1.44
N LEU A 450 28.48 15.12 -0.18
CA LEU A 450 29.08 14.49 1.00
C LEU A 450 27.99 13.69 1.70
N SER A 451 28.27 12.41 1.95
CA SER A 451 27.41 11.51 2.70
C SER A 451 28.18 10.90 3.84
N PHE A 452 27.59 10.92 5.03
CA PHE A 452 28.08 10.23 6.21
C PHE A 452 26.95 9.39 6.79
N MET A 453 27.25 8.12 7.04
CA MET A 453 26.32 7.20 7.68
C MET A 453 27.03 6.48 8.81
N TYR A 454 26.35 6.38 9.93
CA TYR A 454 26.77 5.62 11.10
C TYR A 454 25.66 4.68 11.54
N SER A 455 25.99 3.43 11.79
CA SER A 455 25.08 2.43 12.32
C SER A 455 25.73 1.72 13.49
N ASN A 456 25.00 1.63 14.60
CA ASN A 456 25.34 0.79 15.73
C ASN A 456 24.30 -0.32 15.82
N VAL A 457 24.77 -1.57 15.75
CA VAL A 457 23.90 -2.76 15.75
C VAL A 457 24.36 -3.69 16.86
N LYS A 458 23.39 -4.07 17.69
CA LYS A 458 23.54 -5.14 18.67
C LYS A 458 22.51 -6.21 18.31
N GLU A 459 22.98 -7.38 17.95
CA GLU A 459 22.12 -8.50 17.57
C GLU A 459 22.49 -9.76 18.33
N GLN A 460 21.49 -10.55 18.64
CA GLN A 460 21.63 -11.90 19.12
C GLN A 460 20.82 -12.80 18.20
N ASN A 461 21.54 -13.59 17.43
CA ASN A 461 20.95 -14.49 16.45
C ASN A 461 20.47 -15.79 17.11
N MET A 462 19.53 -16.46 16.45
CA MET A 462 19.17 -17.81 16.82
C MET A 462 20.37 -18.74 16.65
N LEU A 463 20.41 -19.81 17.42
CA LEU A 463 21.40 -20.87 17.24
C LEU A 463 21.36 -21.38 15.80
N SER A 464 22.54 -21.70 15.26
CA SER A 464 22.64 -22.26 13.93
C SER A 464 21.85 -23.57 13.85
N GLN A 465 21.17 -23.77 12.73
CA GLN A 465 20.41 -24.98 12.51
C GLN A 465 21.33 -26.05 11.93
N GLY A 466 21.93 -26.85 12.77
CA GLY A 466 22.64 -28.06 12.42
C GLY A 466 22.17 -29.20 13.31
N GLU A 467 22.42 -30.41 12.92
CA GLU A 467 22.02 -31.60 13.70
C GLU A 467 22.70 -31.64 15.08
N PHE A 468 23.82 -30.95 15.21
CA PHE A 468 24.66 -30.88 16.43
C PHE A 468 24.91 -29.46 16.92
N ALA A 469 24.01 -28.52 16.63
CA ALA A 469 24.14 -27.12 17.09
C ALA A 469 23.57 -26.89 18.49
#